data_91871690c04ed4bbb2438fbdaaa7070c
#
_entry.id   91871690c04ed4bbb2438fbdaaa7070c
#
_cell.length_a   1.000
_cell.length_b   1.000
_cell.length_c   1.000
_cell.angle_alpha   90.00
_cell.angle_beta   90.00
_cell.angle_gamma   90.00
#
_symmetry.space_group_name_H-M   'P 1'
#
loop_
_entity.id
_entity.type
_entity.pdbx_description
1 polymer ?
#
loop_
_entity_poly.entity_id
_entity_poly.type
_entity_poly.pdbx_seq_one_letter_code
_entity_poly.pdbx_strand_id
1 'polypeptide(L)'
;LVLRRQRQMCIRDSSYTQGLEFYNDTLYESLGQYGKSKLVKVDYRNGNILKEYKLRSNFFAEGITVLNNKIYQLTWKEKIGFVYDVNTFDQINSFEYNKSLEGWGICNDGSKLYKSDGTEKIWLLDPDNQKEDGFIEIYTNKNKVVGLNELEWVNGKIFANRYLFDGIAIINPNNGGIEAVINLSSLKNMVTKHEKLDVINGIAYNEKRNSIFVTGKMWDKIFEIRIKK
;
A
#
# COMPACT_ATOMS: atom_id res chain seq x y z
N LEU A 1 -20.39 0.19 -0.76
CA LEU A 1 -20.33 -0.66 0.43
C LEU A 1 -20.37 0.17 1.71
N VAL A 2 -21.07 -0.32 2.74
CA VAL A 2 -21.28 0.39 4.01
C VAL A 2 -20.28 -0.10 5.05
N LEU A 3 -19.59 0.82 5.73
CA LEU A 3 -18.68 0.51 6.82
C LEU A 3 -19.45 0.08 8.07
N ARG A 4 -19.12 -1.07 8.65
CA ARG A 4 -19.86 -1.65 9.80
C ARG A 4 -19.27 -1.28 11.16
N ARG A 5 -17.96 -1.04 11.26
CA ARG A 5 -17.26 -0.72 12.51
C ARG A 5 -15.96 0.02 12.22
N GLN A 6 -15.78 1.09 12.95
CA GLN A 6 -14.51 1.84 12.93
C GLN A 6 -13.91 1.76 14.33
N ARG A 7 -12.66 1.32 14.42
CA ARG A 7 -11.79 1.55 15.57
C ARG A 7 -10.70 2.52 15.14
N GLN A 8 -10.52 3.52 15.93
CA GLN A 8 -9.49 4.53 15.75
C GLN A 8 -8.30 4.15 16.63
N MET A 9 -7.09 4.17 16.07
CA MET A 9 -5.84 4.00 16.78
C MET A 9 -4.94 5.19 16.48
N CYS A 10 -4.34 5.78 17.52
CA CYS A 10 -3.40 6.88 17.32
C CYS A 10 -2.11 6.33 16.72
N ILE A 11 -1.61 6.97 15.66
CA ILE A 11 -0.29 6.80 15.10
C ILE A 11 0.45 8.15 15.10
N ARG A 12 1.68 8.15 14.65
CA ARG A 12 2.53 9.34 14.69
C ARG A 12 2.06 10.45 13.76
N ASP A 13 2.12 11.68 14.22
CA ASP A 13 1.67 12.92 13.54
C ASP A 13 2.42 13.28 12.25
N SER A 14 3.25 12.41 11.68
CA SER A 14 4.12 12.77 10.54
C SER A 14 4.39 11.61 9.56
N SER A 15 3.54 10.59 9.55
CA SER A 15 3.70 9.46 8.63
C SER A 15 3.25 9.83 7.23
N TYR A 16 4.18 9.88 6.28
CA TYR A 16 3.85 10.01 4.85
C TYR A 16 3.71 8.62 4.25
N THR A 17 2.60 7.95 4.58
CA THR A 17 2.35 6.54 4.25
C THR A 17 2.22 6.34 2.76
N GLN A 18 3.05 5.45 2.20
CA GLN A 18 3.05 5.05 0.80
C GLN A 18 2.76 3.56 0.61
N GLY A 19 3.00 2.74 1.62
CA GLY A 19 2.64 1.33 1.62
C GLY A 19 2.36 0.85 3.03
N LEU A 20 1.41 -0.07 3.17
CA LEU A 20 0.95 -0.62 4.44
C LEU A 20 0.65 -2.10 4.26
N GLU A 21 1.14 -2.96 5.14
CA GLU A 21 0.95 -4.41 5.03
C GLU A 21 0.91 -5.08 6.39
N PHE A 22 -0.02 -6.03 6.58
CA PHE A 22 0.05 -6.96 7.70
C PHE A 22 0.78 -8.24 7.32
N TYR A 23 1.77 -8.59 8.11
CA TYR A 23 2.44 -9.89 8.02
C TYR A 23 2.63 -10.48 9.41
N ASN A 24 2.14 -11.72 9.64
CA ASN A 24 2.19 -12.40 10.93
C ASN A 24 1.67 -11.54 12.10
N ASP A 25 0.48 -10.91 11.92
CA ASP A 25 -0.19 -10.04 12.89
C ASP A 25 0.63 -8.81 13.31
N THR A 26 1.60 -8.43 12.50
CA THR A 26 2.43 -7.23 12.69
C THR A 26 2.24 -6.30 11.50
N LEU A 27 2.19 -5.01 11.75
CA LEU A 27 2.05 -3.99 10.72
C LEU A 27 3.43 -3.52 10.24
N TYR A 28 3.60 -3.48 8.92
CA TYR A 28 4.74 -2.90 8.23
C TYR A 28 4.27 -1.67 7.47
N GLU A 29 5.10 -0.64 7.42
CA GLU A 29 4.76 0.62 6.75
C GLU A 29 5.97 1.15 5.99
N SER A 30 5.74 1.59 4.76
CA SER A 30 6.67 2.32 3.94
C SER A 30 6.34 3.81 3.97
N LEU A 31 7.28 4.62 4.39
CA LEU A 31 7.14 6.06 4.53
C LEU A 31 7.96 6.77 3.46
N GLY A 32 7.29 7.54 2.60
CA GLY A 32 7.91 8.33 1.55
C GLY A 32 8.40 9.69 2.07
N GLN A 33 9.17 10.32 1.34
CA GLN A 33 9.76 11.68 1.29
C GLN A 33 11.28 11.61 1.14
N TYR A 34 11.83 12.37 0.21
CA TYR A 34 13.28 12.47 0.04
C TYR A 34 13.98 12.88 1.34
N GLY A 35 15.06 12.19 1.68
CA GLY A 35 15.81 12.39 2.93
C GLY A 35 15.13 11.87 4.21
N LYS A 36 13.89 11.37 4.12
CA LYS A 36 13.11 10.87 5.27
C LYS A 36 12.49 9.49 5.03
N SER A 37 12.64 8.95 3.83
CA SER A 37 12.07 7.66 3.45
C SER A 37 12.58 6.53 4.33
N LYS A 38 11.67 5.66 4.76
CA LYS A 38 12.01 4.53 5.61
C LYS A 38 10.99 3.40 5.52
N LEU A 39 11.46 2.21 5.84
CA LEU A 39 10.66 1.03 6.14
C LEU A 39 10.56 0.90 7.66
N VAL A 40 9.37 0.67 8.18
CA VAL A 40 9.15 0.48 9.61
C VAL A 40 8.27 -0.73 9.92
N LYS A 41 8.54 -1.35 11.07
CA LYS A 41 7.70 -2.34 11.72
C LYS A 41 7.04 -1.66 12.91
N VAL A 42 5.72 -1.77 13.04
CA VAL A 42 4.93 -0.96 13.97
C VAL A 42 4.02 -1.85 14.83
N ASP A 43 3.95 -1.57 16.11
CA ASP A 43 2.81 -2.04 16.90
C ASP A 43 1.59 -1.17 16.58
N TYR A 44 0.69 -1.71 15.76
CA TYR A 44 -0.49 -0.99 15.30
C TYR A 44 -1.47 -0.59 16.42
N ARG A 45 -1.33 -1.15 17.64
CA ARG A 45 -2.21 -0.85 18.78
C ARG A 45 -1.87 0.49 19.44
N ASN A 46 -0.61 0.90 19.39
CA ASN A 46 -0.11 2.10 20.07
C ASN A 46 0.77 2.99 19.17
N GLY A 47 1.09 2.56 17.95
CA GLY A 47 1.91 3.31 17.00
C GLY A 47 3.42 3.28 17.27
N ASN A 48 3.88 2.46 18.23
CA ASN A 48 5.31 2.36 18.52
C ASN A 48 6.08 1.69 17.40
N ILE A 49 7.21 2.28 16.99
CA ILE A 49 8.15 1.66 16.07
C ILE A 49 8.89 0.54 16.80
N LEU A 50 8.75 -0.67 16.28
CA LEU A 50 9.46 -1.86 16.76
C LEU A 50 10.81 -2.01 16.06
N LYS A 51 10.89 -1.59 14.79
CA LYS A 51 12.09 -1.61 13.96
C LYS A 51 11.99 -0.59 12.84
N GLU A 52 13.12 -0.02 12.42
CA GLU A 52 13.17 0.86 11.24
C GLU A 52 14.43 0.63 10.42
N TYR A 53 14.31 0.87 9.11
CA TYR A 53 15.41 0.99 8.16
C TYR A 53 15.23 2.30 7.38
N LYS A 54 16.26 3.15 7.39
CA LYS A 54 16.25 4.43 6.65
C LYS A 54 16.85 4.25 5.28
N LEU A 55 16.13 4.66 4.24
CA LEU A 55 16.65 4.69 2.89
C LEU A 55 17.64 5.84 2.72
N ARG A 56 18.52 5.72 1.74
CA ARG A 56 19.39 6.83 1.33
C ARG A 56 18.54 8.03 0.89
N SER A 57 19.05 9.24 1.11
CA SER A 57 18.30 10.49 0.92
C SER A 57 17.80 10.76 -0.50
N ASN A 58 18.40 10.11 -1.50
CA ASN A 58 18.02 10.21 -2.91
C ASN A 58 16.88 9.28 -3.32
N PHE A 59 16.35 8.44 -2.42
CA PHE A 59 15.22 7.58 -2.70
C PHE A 59 13.94 8.10 -2.06
N PHE A 60 12.86 8.07 -2.84
CA PHE A 60 11.51 8.27 -2.33
C PHE A 60 10.84 6.91 -2.22
N ALA A 61 10.65 6.41 -0.99
CA ALA A 61 10.01 5.12 -0.75
C ALA A 61 8.51 5.16 -1.09
N GLU A 62 8.05 4.10 -1.70
CA GLU A 62 6.68 3.88 -2.14
C GLU A 62 6.08 2.60 -1.53
N GLY A 63 5.19 1.91 -2.21
CA GLY A 63 4.49 0.73 -1.72
C GLY A 63 5.40 -0.38 -1.21
N ILE A 64 4.87 -1.20 -0.32
CA ILE A 64 5.50 -2.43 0.18
C ILE A 64 4.56 -3.62 0.10
N THR A 65 5.13 -4.82 0.03
CA THR A 65 4.42 -6.07 0.30
C THR A 65 5.37 -7.12 0.85
N VAL A 66 4.83 -8.10 1.59
CA VAL A 66 5.62 -9.16 2.21
C VAL A 66 5.23 -10.51 1.64
N LEU A 67 6.19 -11.20 1.02
CA LEU A 67 6.00 -12.53 0.46
C LEU A 67 7.23 -13.40 0.77
N ASN A 68 7.01 -14.63 1.22
CA ASN A 68 8.06 -15.61 1.49
C ASN A 68 9.22 -15.10 2.39
N ASN A 69 8.86 -14.42 3.50
CA ASN A 69 9.79 -13.79 4.44
C ASN A 69 10.65 -12.66 3.83
N LYS A 70 10.28 -12.14 2.68
CA LYS A 70 10.93 -11.00 2.02
C LYS A 70 9.97 -9.82 1.97
N ILE A 71 10.48 -8.62 2.26
CA ILE A 71 9.76 -7.36 2.05
C ILE A 71 10.21 -6.81 0.71
N TYR A 72 9.27 -6.53 -0.17
CA TYR A 72 9.49 -5.82 -1.44
C TYR A 72 9.05 -4.38 -1.22
N GLN A 73 9.96 -3.43 -1.41
CA GLN A 73 9.68 -1.99 -1.29
C GLN A 73 10.01 -1.29 -2.60
N LEU A 74 9.06 -0.52 -3.10
CA LEU A 74 9.24 0.28 -4.30
C LEU A 74 9.88 1.65 -3.99
N THR A 75 10.45 2.26 -5.01
CA THR A 75 10.76 3.69 -5.05
C THR A 75 9.99 4.35 -6.18
N TRP A 76 9.81 5.66 -6.11
CA TRP A 76 9.01 6.42 -7.05
C TRP A 76 9.66 6.51 -8.44
N LYS A 77 10.37 7.60 -8.71
CA LYS A 77 10.98 7.92 -10.02
C LYS A 77 12.35 7.30 -10.23
N GLU A 78 12.95 6.80 -9.16
CA GLU A 78 14.25 6.14 -9.21
C GLU A 78 14.20 4.80 -9.94
N LYS A 79 13.01 4.23 -10.13
CA LYS A 79 12.76 2.96 -10.84
C LYS A 79 13.53 1.77 -10.27
N ILE A 80 13.75 1.80 -8.96
CA ILE A 80 14.43 0.74 -8.23
C ILE A 80 13.51 0.23 -7.14
N GLY A 81 13.36 -1.09 -7.04
CA GLY A 81 12.79 -1.76 -5.89
C GLY A 81 13.87 -2.40 -5.03
N PHE A 82 13.62 -2.47 -3.75
CA PHE A 82 14.49 -3.14 -2.78
C PHE A 82 13.81 -4.37 -2.21
N VAL A 83 14.61 -5.39 -1.90
CA VAL A 83 14.15 -6.60 -1.22
C VAL A 83 14.91 -6.73 0.08
N TYR A 84 14.19 -6.91 1.18
CA TYR A 84 14.76 -7.05 2.53
C TYR A 84 14.33 -8.38 3.16
N ASP A 85 15.16 -8.90 4.06
CA ASP A 85 14.72 -9.94 4.99
C ASP A 85 13.71 -9.34 6.00
N VAL A 86 12.59 -10.01 6.21
CA VAL A 86 11.49 -9.50 7.04
C VAL A 86 11.84 -9.39 8.54
N ASN A 87 12.80 -10.18 9.01
CA ASN A 87 13.19 -10.21 10.41
C ASN A 87 14.31 -9.21 10.70
N THR A 88 15.35 -9.18 9.84
CA THR A 88 16.54 -8.37 10.07
C THR A 88 16.48 -6.99 9.43
N PHE A 89 15.61 -6.78 8.41
CA PHE A 89 15.59 -5.60 7.55
C PHE A 89 16.89 -5.39 6.76
N ASP A 90 17.74 -6.43 6.69
CA ASP A 90 18.91 -6.39 5.82
C ASP A 90 18.45 -6.39 4.36
N GLN A 91 19.00 -5.49 3.56
CA GLN A 91 18.75 -5.47 2.13
C GLN A 91 19.47 -6.66 1.49
N ILE A 92 18.69 -7.59 0.93
CA ILE A 92 19.20 -8.83 0.29
C ILE A 92 19.27 -8.73 -1.23
N ASN A 93 18.47 -7.82 -1.84
CA ASN A 93 18.48 -7.61 -3.29
C ASN A 93 17.97 -6.21 -3.63
N SER A 94 18.14 -5.83 -4.89
CA SER A 94 17.47 -4.71 -5.55
C SER A 94 17.15 -5.08 -7.00
N PHE A 95 16.12 -4.46 -7.57
CA PHE A 95 15.68 -4.70 -8.94
C PHE A 95 15.26 -3.41 -9.63
N GLU A 96 15.40 -3.37 -10.94
CA GLU A 96 14.99 -2.24 -11.76
C GLU A 96 13.62 -2.50 -12.41
N TYR A 97 12.82 -1.44 -12.58
CA TYR A 97 11.60 -1.52 -13.37
C TYR A 97 11.95 -1.45 -14.84
N ASN A 98 11.56 -2.46 -15.60
CA ASN A 98 11.95 -2.57 -17.01
C ASN A 98 10.87 -2.10 -18.00
N LYS A 99 9.61 -1.98 -17.57
CA LYS A 99 8.48 -1.56 -18.41
C LYS A 99 7.68 -0.40 -17.83
N SER A 100 7.40 -0.44 -16.52
CA SER A 100 6.65 0.62 -15.86
C SER A 100 7.43 1.92 -15.72
N LEU A 101 6.73 3.04 -15.62
CA LEU A 101 7.34 4.37 -15.57
C LEU A 101 7.80 4.74 -14.17
N GLU A 102 7.04 4.35 -13.15
CA GLU A 102 7.24 4.68 -11.75
C GLU A 102 6.90 3.47 -10.86
N GLY A 103 7.19 3.53 -9.58
CA GLY A 103 6.68 2.60 -8.58
C GLY A 103 5.75 3.34 -7.63
N TRP A 104 4.51 2.84 -7.45
CA TRP A 104 3.53 3.41 -6.53
C TRP A 104 3.12 2.39 -5.46
N GLY A 105 2.10 1.59 -5.68
CA GLY A 105 1.67 0.53 -4.76
C GLY A 105 2.14 -0.85 -5.20
N ILE A 106 2.17 -1.78 -4.26
CA ILE A 106 2.47 -3.19 -4.54
C ILE A 106 1.75 -4.08 -3.53
N CYS A 107 1.15 -5.17 -4.01
CA CYS A 107 0.60 -6.26 -3.18
C CYS A 107 0.96 -7.62 -3.78
N ASN A 108 0.57 -8.72 -3.11
CA ASN A 108 0.81 -10.07 -3.61
C ASN A 108 -0.39 -10.99 -3.34
N ASP A 109 -0.54 -12.03 -4.16
CA ASP A 109 -1.56 -13.08 -4.01
C ASP A 109 -1.02 -14.38 -3.38
N GLY A 110 0.20 -14.33 -2.85
CA GLY A 110 0.95 -15.49 -2.35
C GLY A 110 1.83 -16.16 -3.41
N SER A 111 1.69 -15.80 -4.70
CA SER A 111 2.47 -16.37 -5.81
C SER A 111 3.07 -15.32 -6.74
N LYS A 112 2.42 -14.19 -6.92
CA LYS A 112 2.82 -13.08 -7.81
C LYS A 112 2.74 -11.75 -7.08
N LEU A 113 3.51 -10.80 -7.56
CA LEU A 113 3.45 -9.41 -7.14
C LEU A 113 2.63 -8.59 -8.16
N TYR A 114 1.84 -7.65 -7.64
CA TYR A 114 0.99 -6.72 -8.41
C TYR A 114 1.43 -5.30 -8.09
N LYS A 115 1.88 -4.54 -9.09
CA LYS A 115 2.49 -3.22 -8.92
C LYS A 115 1.74 -2.16 -9.71
N SER A 116 1.35 -1.07 -9.08
CA SER A 116 0.84 0.13 -9.75
C SER A 116 1.97 1.12 -10.08
N ASP A 117 1.73 1.98 -11.08
CA ASP A 117 2.66 3.02 -11.52
C ASP A 117 1.94 4.34 -11.87
N GLY A 118 0.71 4.51 -11.38
CA GLY A 118 -0.12 5.68 -11.66
C GLY A 118 -0.84 5.66 -12.99
N THR A 119 -0.51 4.75 -13.91
CA THR A 119 -1.25 4.53 -15.17
C THR A 119 -2.51 3.70 -14.93
N GLU A 120 -3.19 3.30 -16.00
CA GLU A 120 -4.31 2.34 -15.96
C GLU A 120 -3.87 0.89 -15.77
N LYS A 121 -2.57 0.63 -15.60
CA LYS A 121 -2.01 -0.71 -15.51
C LYS A 121 -1.66 -1.09 -14.08
N ILE A 122 -1.91 -2.35 -13.76
CA ILE A 122 -1.28 -3.04 -12.64
C ILE A 122 -0.33 -4.08 -13.25
N TRP A 123 0.95 -3.89 -13.05
CA TRP A 123 2.01 -4.75 -13.55
C TRP A 123 2.11 -6.03 -12.73
N LEU A 124 2.33 -7.15 -13.41
CA LEU A 124 2.55 -8.46 -12.81
C LEU A 124 4.06 -8.71 -12.74
N LEU A 125 4.57 -9.01 -11.55
CA LEU A 125 5.98 -9.32 -11.34
C LEU A 125 6.13 -10.73 -10.79
N ASP A 126 7.15 -11.42 -11.30
CA ASP A 126 7.61 -12.68 -10.71
C ASP A 126 8.40 -12.39 -9.42
N PRO A 127 8.08 -13.00 -8.28
CA PRO A 127 8.73 -12.68 -7.00
C PRO A 127 10.20 -13.15 -6.92
N ASP A 128 10.64 -14.09 -7.76
CA ASP A 128 12.00 -14.61 -7.72
C ASP A 128 12.98 -13.71 -8.47
N ASN A 129 12.58 -13.18 -9.63
CA ASN A 129 13.44 -12.34 -10.47
C ASN A 129 12.97 -10.88 -10.58
N GLN A 130 11.81 -10.54 -10.02
CA GLN A 130 11.16 -9.22 -9.98
C GLN A 130 10.90 -8.61 -11.38
N LYS A 131 10.91 -9.41 -12.45
CA LYS A 131 10.62 -8.92 -13.80
C LYS A 131 9.13 -8.68 -13.99
N GLU A 132 8.84 -7.62 -14.71
CA GLU A 132 7.46 -7.27 -15.11
C GLU A 132 7.07 -8.09 -16.34
N ASP A 133 6.33 -9.20 -16.15
CA ASP A 133 5.98 -10.17 -17.20
C ASP A 133 4.62 -9.93 -17.86
N GLY A 134 3.88 -8.94 -17.41
CA GLY A 134 2.57 -8.60 -17.96
C GLY A 134 1.91 -7.50 -17.16
N PHE A 135 0.67 -7.24 -17.48
CA PHE A 135 -0.16 -6.28 -16.76
C PHE A 135 -1.64 -6.60 -16.89
N ILE A 136 -2.42 -6.04 -15.98
CA ILE A 136 -3.88 -5.99 -16.02
C ILE A 136 -4.27 -4.54 -16.32
N GLU A 137 -5.09 -4.28 -17.33
CA GLU A 137 -5.68 -2.95 -17.54
C GLU A 137 -6.90 -2.77 -16.65
N ILE A 138 -6.95 -1.63 -15.95
CA ILE A 138 -8.02 -1.35 -14.99
C ILE A 138 -9.05 -0.41 -15.59
N TYR A 139 -10.32 -0.80 -15.48
CA TYR A 139 -11.41 -0.06 -16.08
C TYR A 139 -12.73 -0.14 -15.28
N THR A 140 -13.57 0.83 -15.52
CA THR A 140 -15.01 0.77 -15.23
C THR A 140 -15.75 0.35 -16.49
N ASN A 141 -17.08 0.30 -16.46
CA ASN A 141 -17.90 -0.08 -17.62
C ASN A 141 -17.54 0.66 -18.94
N LYS A 142 -16.95 1.85 -18.86
CA LYS A 142 -16.76 2.73 -20.02
C LYS A 142 -15.34 3.28 -20.17
N ASN A 143 -14.57 3.38 -19.08
CA ASN A 143 -13.32 4.14 -19.09
C ASN A 143 -12.21 3.38 -18.37
N LYS A 144 -10.99 3.51 -18.87
CA LYS A 144 -9.77 3.13 -18.16
C LYS A 144 -9.61 3.99 -16.91
N VAL A 145 -9.10 3.41 -15.86
CA VAL A 145 -8.91 4.08 -14.56
C VAL A 145 -7.43 4.27 -14.29
N VAL A 146 -7.02 5.52 -14.19
CA VAL A 146 -5.64 5.91 -13.87
C VAL A 146 -5.53 6.40 -12.43
N GLY A 147 -4.30 6.49 -11.94
CA GLY A 147 -3.99 7.02 -10.62
C GLY A 147 -4.22 6.01 -9.49
N LEU A 148 -4.23 4.71 -9.79
CA LEU A 148 -4.20 3.68 -8.75
C LEU A 148 -2.85 3.79 -8.04
N ASN A 149 -2.91 3.81 -6.70
CA ASN A 149 -1.76 4.04 -5.85
C ASN A 149 -1.51 2.80 -4.99
N GLU A 150 -1.65 2.91 -3.70
CA GLU A 150 -1.41 1.83 -2.77
C GLU A 150 -2.37 0.66 -3.01
N LEU A 151 -1.85 -0.57 -2.93
CA LEU A 151 -2.54 -1.81 -3.28
C LEU A 151 -2.47 -2.80 -2.12
N GLU A 152 -3.57 -3.54 -1.93
CA GLU A 152 -3.66 -4.64 -0.97
C GLU A 152 -4.44 -5.82 -1.53
N TRP A 153 -3.98 -7.05 -1.26
CA TRP A 153 -4.68 -8.26 -1.65
C TRP A 153 -5.65 -8.72 -0.56
N VAL A 154 -6.94 -8.77 -0.87
CA VAL A 154 -7.98 -9.15 0.08
C VAL A 154 -8.90 -10.19 -0.52
N ASN A 155 -8.83 -11.44 -0.04
CA ASN A 155 -9.76 -12.52 -0.42
C ASN A 155 -9.96 -12.66 -1.95
N GLY A 156 -8.88 -12.70 -2.72
CA GLY A 156 -8.92 -12.89 -4.18
C GLY A 156 -9.24 -11.64 -4.98
N LYS A 157 -9.17 -10.46 -4.37
CA LYS A 157 -9.37 -9.15 -5.03
C LYS A 157 -8.23 -8.21 -4.69
N ILE A 158 -7.96 -7.27 -5.60
CA ILE A 158 -7.06 -6.16 -5.35
C ILE A 158 -7.88 -4.97 -4.84
N PHE A 159 -7.51 -4.49 -3.65
CA PHE A 159 -8.03 -3.26 -3.08
C PHE A 159 -7.02 -2.16 -3.38
N ALA A 160 -7.46 -1.06 -3.96
CA ALA A 160 -6.57 0.00 -4.42
C ALA A 160 -7.02 1.37 -3.94
N ASN A 161 -6.13 2.16 -3.34
CA ASN A 161 -6.34 3.59 -3.26
C ASN A 161 -6.23 4.20 -4.66
N ARG A 162 -7.04 5.20 -4.95
CA ARG A 162 -6.89 6.03 -6.13
C ARG A 162 -6.46 7.43 -5.70
N TYR A 163 -5.37 7.93 -6.26
CA TYR A 163 -4.83 9.25 -5.93
C TYR A 163 -5.91 10.34 -6.09
N LEU A 164 -6.02 11.24 -5.10
CA LEU A 164 -7.03 12.30 -4.98
C LEU A 164 -8.48 11.82 -4.81
N PHE A 165 -8.72 10.54 -4.55
CA PHE A 165 -10.05 10.01 -4.24
C PHE A 165 -10.11 9.47 -2.82
N ASP A 166 -11.14 9.85 -2.07
CA ASP A 166 -11.37 9.39 -0.70
C ASP A 166 -12.08 8.03 -0.67
N GLY A 167 -11.45 7.02 -1.28
CA GLY A 167 -12.04 5.69 -1.35
C GLY A 167 -11.07 4.61 -1.80
N ILE A 168 -11.56 3.37 -1.75
CA ILE A 168 -10.85 2.17 -2.19
C ILE A 168 -11.64 1.52 -3.33
N ALA A 169 -11.01 1.30 -4.47
CA ALA A 169 -11.54 0.49 -5.55
C ALA A 169 -11.31 -0.99 -5.24
N ILE A 170 -12.32 -1.84 -5.47
CA ILE A 170 -12.22 -3.30 -5.43
C ILE A 170 -12.16 -3.81 -6.85
N ILE A 171 -11.04 -4.42 -7.20
CA ILE A 171 -10.68 -4.79 -8.57
C ILE A 171 -10.66 -6.31 -8.69
N ASN A 172 -11.22 -6.82 -9.77
CA ASN A 172 -11.10 -8.22 -10.14
C ASN A 172 -9.75 -8.46 -10.85
N PRO A 173 -8.82 -9.23 -10.27
CA PRO A 173 -7.49 -9.42 -10.85
C PRO A 173 -7.50 -10.22 -12.16
N ASN A 174 -8.58 -10.96 -12.45
CA ASN A 174 -8.66 -11.78 -13.68
C ASN A 174 -8.98 -10.96 -14.91
N ASN A 175 -9.65 -9.81 -14.75
CA ASN A 175 -10.10 -9.02 -15.90
C ASN A 175 -9.87 -7.51 -15.74
N GLY A 176 -9.41 -7.02 -14.58
CA GLY A 176 -9.16 -5.60 -14.32
C GLY A 176 -10.41 -4.74 -14.09
N GLY A 177 -11.59 -5.33 -14.07
CA GLY A 177 -12.84 -4.61 -13.82
C GLY A 177 -12.97 -4.14 -12.38
N ILE A 178 -13.36 -2.89 -12.15
CA ILE A 178 -13.74 -2.39 -10.81
C ILE A 178 -15.14 -2.88 -10.49
N GLU A 179 -15.26 -3.75 -9.49
CA GLU A 179 -16.53 -4.35 -9.06
C GLU A 179 -17.27 -3.51 -8.02
N ALA A 180 -16.54 -2.77 -7.19
CA ALA A 180 -17.13 -1.92 -6.16
C ALA A 180 -16.16 -0.81 -5.73
N VAL A 181 -16.70 0.18 -5.01
CA VAL A 181 -15.92 1.23 -4.36
C VAL A 181 -16.38 1.36 -2.90
N ILE A 182 -15.42 1.45 -2.00
CA ILE A 182 -15.65 1.78 -0.59
C ILE A 182 -15.42 3.29 -0.43
N ASN A 183 -16.45 4.02 -0.03
CA ASN A 183 -16.32 5.44 0.27
C ASN A 183 -15.78 5.64 1.69
N LEU A 184 -14.67 6.36 1.81
CA LEU A 184 -13.96 6.63 3.06
C LEU A 184 -13.87 8.13 3.39
N SER A 185 -14.60 8.99 2.66
CA SER A 185 -14.54 10.45 2.81
C SER A 185 -14.80 10.92 4.25
N SER A 186 -15.62 10.20 5.01
CA SER A 186 -15.90 10.51 6.41
C SER A 186 -14.67 10.37 7.33
N LEU A 187 -13.71 9.50 7.00
CA LEU A 187 -12.53 9.27 7.84
C LEU A 187 -11.63 10.50 7.93
N LYS A 188 -11.51 11.27 6.85
CA LYS A 188 -10.71 12.49 6.82
C LYS A 188 -11.21 13.56 7.81
N ASN A 189 -12.47 13.46 8.23
CA ASN A 189 -13.04 14.35 9.26
C ASN A 189 -12.74 13.89 10.69
N MET A 190 -12.18 12.69 10.86
CA MET A 190 -11.87 12.10 12.15
C MET A 190 -10.39 12.20 12.52
N VAL A 191 -9.53 12.67 11.61
CA VAL A 191 -8.10 12.91 11.86
C VAL A 191 -7.88 14.36 12.26
N THR A 192 -6.76 14.62 12.96
CA THR A 192 -6.40 16.00 13.35
C THR A 192 -6.11 16.85 12.11
N LYS A 193 -6.77 18.00 12.02
CA LYS A 193 -6.60 18.95 10.91
C LYS A 193 -5.32 19.75 11.08
N HIS A 194 -4.48 19.79 10.06
CA HIS A 194 -3.28 20.62 9.98
C HIS A 194 -2.90 20.88 8.52
N GLU A 195 -2.06 21.87 8.26
CA GLU A 195 -1.71 22.36 6.91
C GLU A 195 -1.10 21.29 5.98
N LYS A 196 -0.45 20.26 6.55
CA LYS A 196 0.21 19.18 5.80
C LYS A 196 -0.69 17.95 5.61
N LEU A 197 -1.93 17.98 6.07
CA LEU A 197 -2.86 16.86 5.94
C LEU A 197 -3.11 16.57 4.46
N ASP A 198 -2.83 15.33 4.03
CA ASP A 198 -2.88 14.94 2.62
C ASP A 198 -3.92 13.81 2.40
N VAL A 199 -3.85 13.14 1.26
CA VAL A 199 -4.83 12.16 0.81
C VAL A 199 -4.81 10.87 1.64
N ILE A 200 -5.92 10.15 1.58
CA ILE A 200 -5.99 8.77 2.05
C ILE A 200 -5.03 7.91 1.22
N ASN A 201 -4.19 7.14 1.89
CA ASN A 201 -3.25 6.20 1.27
C ASN A 201 -2.74 5.22 2.32
N GLY A 202 -2.81 3.94 2.02
CA GLY A 202 -2.45 2.83 2.91
C GLY A 202 -3.65 1.95 3.23
N ILE A 203 -3.57 0.70 2.79
CA ILE A 203 -4.56 -0.36 3.01
C ILE A 203 -3.78 -1.56 3.52
N ALA A 204 -4.21 -2.17 4.62
CA ALA A 204 -3.62 -3.42 5.08
C ALA A 204 -4.71 -4.37 5.55
N TYR A 205 -4.66 -5.62 5.15
CA TYR A 205 -5.62 -6.65 5.52
C TYR A 205 -5.07 -7.53 6.64
N ASN A 206 -5.74 -7.53 7.77
CA ASN A 206 -5.43 -8.48 8.84
C ASN A 206 -6.34 -9.70 8.69
N GLU A 207 -5.80 -10.79 8.17
CA GLU A 207 -6.53 -12.03 7.91
C GLU A 207 -7.13 -12.64 9.18
N LYS A 208 -6.35 -12.68 10.29
CA LYS A 208 -6.81 -13.23 11.58
C LYS A 208 -8.02 -12.49 12.13
N ARG A 209 -8.11 -11.19 11.89
CA ARG A 209 -9.21 -10.34 12.35
C ARG A 209 -10.31 -10.20 11.31
N ASN A 210 -10.06 -10.64 10.07
CA ASN A 210 -10.90 -10.40 8.91
C ASN A 210 -11.34 -8.93 8.83
N SER A 211 -10.37 -8.04 8.91
CA SER A 211 -10.59 -6.59 8.92
C SER A 211 -9.51 -5.85 8.12
N ILE A 212 -9.89 -4.72 7.57
CA ILE A 212 -9.02 -3.84 6.78
C ILE A 212 -8.61 -2.67 7.64
N PHE A 213 -7.36 -2.28 7.56
CA PHE A 213 -6.81 -1.10 8.20
C PHE A 213 -6.49 -0.08 7.12
N VAL A 214 -6.88 1.17 7.35
CA VAL A 214 -6.68 2.26 6.40
C VAL A 214 -6.12 3.49 7.12
N THR A 215 -5.27 4.22 6.42
CA THR A 215 -4.69 5.48 6.89
C THR A 215 -4.55 6.47 5.74
N GLY A 216 -3.79 7.54 5.91
CA GLY A 216 -3.48 8.53 4.88
C GLY A 216 -2.15 9.20 5.11
N LYS A 217 -1.69 9.91 4.09
CA LYS A 217 -0.46 10.70 4.15
C LYS A 217 -0.61 11.83 5.16
N MET A 218 0.30 11.88 6.13
CA MET A 218 0.29 12.84 7.23
C MET A 218 -0.94 12.72 8.15
N TRP A 219 -1.56 11.54 8.21
CA TRP A 219 -2.62 11.25 9.17
C TRP A 219 -2.03 10.80 10.51
N ASP A 220 -2.70 11.19 11.60
CA ASP A 220 -2.36 10.79 12.97
C ASP A 220 -3.09 9.52 13.41
N LYS A 221 -3.87 8.88 12.52
CA LYS A 221 -4.72 7.74 12.86
C LYS A 221 -4.74 6.66 11.81
N ILE A 222 -4.81 5.41 12.28
CA ILE A 222 -5.20 4.24 11.49
C ILE A 222 -6.63 3.86 11.88
N PHE A 223 -7.44 3.47 10.92
CA PHE A 223 -8.82 3.05 11.12
C PHE A 223 -8.98 1.57 10.77
N GLU A 224 -9.44 0.76 11.73
CA GLU A 224 -9.90 -0.60 11.44
C GLU A 224 -11.34 -0.54 10.92
N ILE A 225 -11.56 -1.02 9.71
CA ILE A 225 -12.86 -1.05 9.04
C ILE A 225 -13.29 -2.48 8.72
N ARG A 226 -14.59 -2.72 8.67
CA ARG A 226 -15.17 -3.98 8.20
C ARG A 226 -16.21 -3.69 7.13
N ILE A 227 -16.15 -4.46 6.06
CA ILE A 227 -17.10 -4.36 4.96
C ILE A 227 -18.33 -5.18 5.32
N LYS A 228 -19.52 -4.59 5.20
CA LYS A 228 -20.79 -5.32 5.31
C LYS A 228 -21.01 -6.05 3.98
N LYS A 229 -21.21 -7.38 4.06
CA LYS A 229 -21.71 -8.15 2.93
C LYS A 229 -23.15 -7.81 2.63
#